data_decb1977cd95995a011c55525a052db7
#
_entry.id   decb1977cd95995a011c55525a052db7
#
_cell.length_a   1.000
_cell.length_b   1.000
_cell.length_c   1.000
_cell.angle_alpha   90.00
_cell.angle_beta   90.00
_cell.angle_gamma   90.00
#
_symmetry.space_group_name_H-M   'P 1'
#
loop_
_entity.id
_entity.type
_entity.pdbx_description
1 polymer ?
#
loop_
_entity_poly.entity_id
_entity_poly.type
_entity_poly.pdbx_seq_one_letter_code
_entity_poly.pdbx_strand_id
1 'polypeptide(L)'
;VIKSYDADVLVLSGRTFQLNSLQTLFETYQPVLPNRMINMNNYWIGKWFPFSDDKGFVKDQKSVLSVGSLIALLSAKYNKMGNFRINTKHLKKDLVSNANYVGKIEHNIIENTSLSEKDEDFMMVITELPFRVGFKKLLSKNYPARNLYTLDFNKDAMFEKLGEQHKVDNLIFKIRESMPLKIEINRDLENCKEKLTLVEVTDNEENSLNKSYFKFQFNTLKDIKGYWLDEGEFILKV
;
A
#
# COMPACT_ATOMS: atom_id res chain seq x y z
N VAL A 1 -16.26 -5.32 1.26
CA VAL A 1 -14.96 -5.05 0.64
C VAL A 1 -14.84 -5.81 -0.68
N ILE A 2 -14.86 -7.16 -0.73
CA ILE A 2 -14.66 -7.92 -1.99
C ILE A 2 -15.64 -7.51 -3.08
N LYS A 3 -16.94 -7.40 -2.77
CA LYS A 3 -17.96 -6.87 -3.72
C LYS A 3 -17.65 -5.46 -4.20
N SER A 4 -17.01 -4.64 -3.37
CA SER A 4 -16.66 -3.26 -3.74
C SER A 4 -15.49 -3.18 -4.72
N TYR A 5 -14.73 -4.27 -4.89
CA TYR A 5 -13.67 -4.34 -5.90
C TYR A 5 -14.18 -4.75 -7.28
N ASP A 6 -15.44 -5.17 -7.40
CA ASP A 6 -16.03 -5.70 -8.63
C ASP A 6 -15.13 -6.78 -9.28
N ALA A 7 -14.67 -7.71 -8.43
CA ALA A 7 -13.71 -8.71 -8.84
C ALA A 7 -14.38 -9.76 -9.74
N ASP A 8 -13.78 -10.04 -10.89
CA ASP A 8 -14.26 -11.08 -11.82
C ASP A 8 -14.04 -12.48 -11.29
N VAL A 9 -12.90 -12.71 -10.63
CA VAL A 9 -12.50 -14.00 -10.08
C VAL A 9 -11.92 -13.82 -8.69
N LEU A 10 -12.30 -14.70 -7.78
CA LEU A 10 -11.76 -14.75 -6.42
C LEU A 10 -10.94 -16.03 -6.24
N VAL A 11 -9.65 -15.88 -5.99
CA VAL A 11 -8.76 -17.01 -5.68
C VAL A 11 -8.55 -17.06 -4.17
N LEU A 12 -8.98 -18.17 -3.55
CA LEU A 12 -8.81 -18.44 -2.13
C LEU A 12 -7.57 -19.31 -1.93
N SER A 13 -6.54 -18.75 -1.30
CA SER A 13 -5.25 -19.41 -1.10
C SER A 13 -4.71 -19.15 0.31
N GLY A 14 -3.75 -19.98 0.72
CA GLY A 14 -3.08 -19.88 2.02
C GLY A 14 -3.67 -20.79 3.08
N ARG A 15 -2.93 -21.00 4.19
CA ARG A 15 -3.31 -21.94 5.25
C ARG A 15 -4.65 -21.64 5.91
N THR A 16 -4.99 -20.38 6.05
CA THR A 16 -6.24 -19.95 6.68
C THR A 16 -7.46 -20.48 5.92
N PHE A 17 -7.38 -20.58 4.59
CA PHE A 17 -8.47 -21.13 3.76
C PHE A 17 -8.56 -22.66 3.77
N GLN A 18 -7.71 -23.34 4.53
CA GLN A 18 -7.90 -24.77 4.83
C GLN A 18 -8.98 -25.00 5.90
N LEU A 19 -9.38 -23.93 6.63
CA LEU A 19 -10.44 -24.02 7.63
C LEU A 19 -11.80 -24.11 6.93
N ASN A 20 -12.53 -25.20 7.19
CA ASN A 20 -13.88 -25.41 6.61
C ASN A 20 -14.83 -24.27 6.92
N SER A 21 -14.75 -23.68 8.12
CA SER A 21 -15.59 -22.53 8.52
C SER A 21 -15.41 -21.32 7.62
N LEU A 22 -14.19 -21.04 7.15
CA LEU A 22 -13.96 -19.95 6.22
C LEU A 22 -14.44 -20.27 4.81
N GLN A 23 -14.27 -21.51 4.36
CA GLN A 23 -14.82 -21.93 3.07
C GLN A 23 -16.35 -21.77 3.06
N THR A 24 -17.03 -22.29 4.08
CA THR A 24 -18.48 -22.14 4.24
C THR A 24 -18.91 -20.66 4.29
N LEU A 25 -18.13 -19.81 4.96
CA LEU A 25 -18.40 -18.37 5.00
C LEU A 25 -18.39 -17.76 3.58
N PHE A 26 -17.39 -18.05 2.77
CA PHE A 26 -17.29 -17.53 1.41
C PHE A 26 -18.35 -18.12 0.48
N GLU A 27 -18.69 -19.39 0.65
CA GLU A 27 -19.76 -20.05 -0.09
C GLU A 27 -21.14 -19.44 0.27
N THR A 28 -21.35 -19.07 1.53
CA THR A 28 -22.60 -18.45 2.00
C THR A 28 -22.74 -17.01 1.52
N TYR A 29 -21.68 -16.20 1.67
CA TYR A 29 -21.76 -14.78 1.30
C TYR A 29 -21.60 -14.50 -0.18
N GLN A 30 -21.06 -15.44 -0.95
CA GLN A 30 -20.88 -15.38 -2.41
C GLN A 30 -20.44 -13.99 -2.88
N PRO A 31 -19.24 -13.52 -2.48
CA PRO A 31 -18.77 -12.18 -2.86
C PRO A 31 -18.56 -12.04 -4.37
N VAL A 32 -18.36 -13.16 -5.06
CA VAL A 32 -18.40 -13.34 -6.52
C VAL A 32 -19.26 -14.56 -6.84
N LEU A 33 -19.61 -14.75 -8.12
CA LEU A 33 -20.37 -15.93 -8.53
C LEU A 33 -19.61 -17.22 -8.15
N PRO A 34 -20.31 -18.29 -7.73
CA PRO A 34 -19.69 -19.55 -7.28
C PRO A 34 -18.70 -20.15 -8.28
N ASN A 35 -19.01 -20.10 -9.58
CA ASN A 35 -18.15 -20.58 -10.66
C ASN A 35 -16.90 -19.71 -10.91
N ARG A 36 -16.81 -18.57 -10.25
CA ARG A 36 -15.66 -17.66 -10.30
C ARG A 36 -14.85 -17.67 -9.00
N MET A 37 -15.23 -18.50 -8.02
CA MET A 37 -14.42 -18.76 -6.83
C MET A 37 -13.53 -19.97 -7.05
N ILE A 38 -12.23 -19.76 -6.97
CA ILE A 38 -11.22 -20.81 -7.11
C ILE A 38 -10.63 -21.07 -5.72
N ASN A 39 -10.93 -22.23 -5.16
CA ASN A 39 -10.32 -22.67 -3.91
C ASN A 39 -9.08 -23.52 -4.22
N MET A 40 -7.92 -23.01 -3.86
CA MET A 40 -6.65 -23.68 -4.11
C MET A 40 -6.47 -24.97 -3.30
N ASN A 41 -7.26 -25.20 -2.24
CA ASN A 41 -7.24 -26.47 -1.51
C ASN A 41 -7.67 -27.66 -2.35
N ASN A 42 -8.61 -27.44 -3.26
CA ASN A 42 -9.22 -28.49 -4.09
C ASN A 42 -8.95 -28.24 -5.57
N TYR A 43 -7.94 -27.43 -5.89
CA TYR A 43 -7.62 -27.11 -7.27
C TYR A 43 -6.73 -28.19 -7.88
N TRP A 44 -7.24 -28.84 -8.92
CA TRP A 44 -6.45 -29.79 -9.71
C TRP A 44 -5.55 -29.02 -10.68
N ILE A 45 -4.24 -29.13 -10.50
CA ILE A 45 -3.23 -28.44 -11.30
C ILE A 45 -2.43 -29.42 -12.18
N GLY A 46 -2.55 -30.73 -11.88
CA GLY A 46 -1.78 -31.76 -12.54
C GLY A 46 -0.45 -32.09 -11.85
N LYS A 47 0.15 -33.20 -12.25
CA LYS A 47 1.40 -33.70 -11.65
C LYS A 47 2.66 -32.94 -12.05
N TRP A 48 2.54 -31.98 -12.97
CA TRP A 48 3.65 -31.09 -13.35
C TRP A 48 4.03 -30.11 -12.25
N PHE A 49 3.08 -29.81 -11.37
CA PHE A 49 3.32 -28.88 -10.27
C PHE A 49 4.13 -29.57 -9.16
N PRO A 50 5.31 -29.01 -8.75
CA PRO A 50 6.22 -29.70 -7.84
C PRO A 50 5.64 -30.01 -6.45
N PHE A 51 4.61 -29.27 -6.05
CA PHE A 51 3.95 -29.40 -4.75
C PHE A 51 2.51 -29.88 -4.88
N SER A 52 2.23 -30.70 -5.90
CA SER A 52 0.97 -31.44 -6.03
C SER A 52 1.02 -32.73 -5.21
N ASP A 53 -0.18 -33.24 -4.89
CA ASP A 53 -0.33 -34.59 -4.37
C ASP A 53 -0.26 -35.64 -5.49
N ASP A 54 -0.37 -36.94 -5.13
CA ASP A 54 -0.34 -38.05 -6.08
C ASP A 54 -1.49 -38.01 -7.12
N LYS A 55 -2.58 -37.30 -6.79
CA LYS A 55 -3.74 -37.11 -7.66
C LYS A 55 -3.66 -35.88 -8.53
N GLY A 56 -2.66 -35.02 -8.29
CA GLY A 56 -2.45 -33.77 -9.02
C GLY A 56 -3.17 -32.54 -8.43
N PHE A 57 -3.64 -32.60 -7.18
CA PHE A 57 -4.17 -31.44 -6.48
C PHE A 57 -3.06 -30.67 -5.77
N VAL A 58 -3.27 -29.38 -5.60
CA VAL A 58 -2.33 -28.51 -4.85
C VAL A 58 -2.24 -28.96 -3.40
N LYS A 59 -1.08 -29.46 -2.99
CA LYS A 59 -0.81 -29.89 -1.61
C LYS A 59 -0.32 -28.74 -0.74
N ASP A 60 0.58 -27.90 -1.28
CA ASP A 60 1.09 -26.73 -0.57
C ASP A 60 0.70 -25.45 -1.30
N GLN A 61 -0.29 -24.76 -0.75
CA GLN A 61 -0.82 -23.52 -1.33
C GLN A 61 0.15 -22.35 -1.25
N LYS A 62 1.08 -22.33 -0.30
CA LYS A 62 2.08 -21.26 -0.19
C LYS A 62 3.05 -21.26 -1.38
N SER A 63 3.32 -22.43 -1.92
CA SER A 63 4.23 -22.59 -3.06
C SER A 63 3.64 -22.13 -4.39
N VAL A 64 2.31 -21.99 -4.49
CA VAL A 64 1.63 -21.60 -5.74
C VAL A 64 2.13 -20.25 -6.25
N LEU A 65 2.24 -19.25 -5.35
CA LEU A 65 2.73 -17.94 -5.71
C LEU A 65 4.20 -17.97 -6.16
N SER A 66 5.04 -18.72 -5.45
CA SER A 66 6.47 -18.83 -5.76
C SER A 66 6.71 -19.53 -7.09
N VAL A 67 6.00 -20.62 -7.35
CA VAL A 67 6.07 -21.34 -8.64
C VAL A 67 5.52 -20.49 -9.76
N GLY A 68 4.38 -19.83 -9.56
CA GLY A 68 3.80 -18.90 -10.53
C GLY A 68 4.74 -17.76 -10.88
N SER A 69 5.40 -17.16 -9.89
CA SER A 69 6.40 -16.10 -10.09
C SER A 69 7.62 -16.60 -10.86
N LEU A 70 8.08 -17.82 -10.58
CA LEU A 70 9.17 -18.44 -11.34
C LEU A 70 8.80 -18.68 -12.82
N ILE A 71 7.59 -19.20 -13.06
CA ILE A 71 7.06 -19.39 -14.42
C ILE A 71 6.97 -18.05 -15.16
N ALA A 72 6.44 -17.03 -14.50
CA ALA A 72 6.34 -15.69 -15.06
C ALA A 72 7.72 -15.13 -15.43
N LEU A 73 8.71 -15.30 -14.55
CA LEU A 73 10.09 -14.85 -14.79
C LEU A 73 10.74 -15.59 -15.96
N LEU A 74 10.60 -16.93 -16.01
CA LEU A 74 11.15 -17.76 -17.09
C LEU A 74 10.50 -17.43 -18.44
N SER A 75 9.21 -17.15 -18.44
CA SER A 75 8.48 -16.74 -19.65
C SER A 75 8.81 -15.32 -20.09
N ALA A 76 8.67 -14.34 -19.19
CA ALA A 76 8.76 -12.92 -19.55
C ALA A 76 10.20 -12.45 -19.78
N LYS A 77 11.16 -12.92 -18.96
CA LYS A 77 12.55 -12.45 -19.02
C LYS A 77 13.46 -13.34 -19.81
N TYR A 78 13.29 -14.65 -19.68
CA TYR A 78 14.23 -15.62 -20.25
C TYR A 78 13.71 -16.35 -21.48
N ASN A 79 12.43 -16.21 -21.83
CA ASN A 79 11.75 -16.88 -22.96
C ASN A 79 11.98 -18.39 -22.99
N LYS A 80 12.03 -19.03 -21.79
CA LYS A 80 12.34 -20.47 -21.63
C LYS A 80 11.12 -21.36 -21.39
N MET A 81 9.90 -20.83 -21.59
CA MET A 81 8.66 -21.59 -21.37
C MET A 81 7.97 -22.06 -22.66
N GLY A 82 8.74 -22.28 -23.71
CA GLY A 82 8.21 -22.80 -24.99
C GLY A 82 7.09 -21.92 -25.55
N ASN A 83 5.89 -22.48 -25.62
CA ASN A 83 4.71 -21.77 -26.18
C ASN A 83 3.99 -20.87 -25.19
N PHE A 84 4.40 -20.82 -23.92
CA PHE A 84 3.79 -19.96 -22.90
C PHE A 84 4.54 -18.64 -22.77
N ARG A 85 3.89 -17.54 -23.11
CA ARG A 85 4.45 -16.19 -23.03
C ARG A 85 3.58 -15.28 -22.17
N ILE A 86 4.22 -14.60 -21.21
CA ILE A 86 3.58 -13.56 -20.41
C ILE A 86 4.05 -12.21 -20.93
N ASN A 87 3.12 -11.39 -21.41
CA ASN A 87 3.40 -10.02 -21.78
C ASN A 87 3.14 -9.11 -20.59
N THR A 88 4.21 -8.67 -19.92
CA THR A 88 4.13 -7.79 -18.75
C THR A 88 4.04 -6.30 -19.09
N LYS A 89 4.13 -5.93 -20.39
CA LYS A 89 4.11 -4.52 -20.79
C LYS A 89 2.80 -3.81 -20.42
N HIS A 90 1.68 -4.53 -20.54
CA HIS A 90 0.36 -4.01 -20.18
C HIS A 90 0.12 -4.03 -18.67
N LEU A 91 0.66 -5.00 -17.93
CA LEU A 91 0.51 -5.09 -16.48
C LEU A 91 1.01 -3.82 -15.76
N LYS A 92 2.07 -3.18 -16.28
CA LYS A 92 2.59 -1.93 -15.69
C LYS A 92 1.68 -0.72 -15.92
N LYS A 93 0.93 -0.70 -17.04
CA LYS A 93 0.00 0.38 -17.38
C LYS A 93 -1.37 0.19 -16.74
N ASP A 94 -1.79 -1.08 -16.60
CA ASP A 94 -3.14 -1.46 -16.16
C ASP A 94 -3.18 -1.89 -14.69
N LEU A 95 -2.05 -1.85 -13.98
CA LEU A 95 -2.03 -1.99 -12.52
C LEU A 95 -2.81 -0.81 -11.93
N VAL A 96 -4.06 -1.07 -11.63
CA VAL A 96 -4.95 -0.09 -11.01
C VAL A 96 -4.41 0.23 -9.63
N SER A 97 -3.84 1.42 -9.50
CA SER A 97 -3.40 1.94 -8.20
C SER A 97 -4.55 1.92 -7.20
N ASN A 98 -4.24 1.55 -5.96
CA ASN A 98 -5.18 1.63 -4.86
C ASN A 98 -5.26 3.05 -4.26
N ALA A 99 -4.36 3.95 -4.66
CA ALA A 99 -4.27 5.31 -4.17
C ALA A 99 -5.07 6.31 -5.02
N ASN A 100 -6.31 5.98 -5.39
CA ASN A 100 -7.17 6.88 -6.15
C ASN A 100 -7.57 8.10 -5.32
N TYR A 101 -7.88 7.90 -4.04
CA TYR A 101 -8.32 8.93 -3.10
C TYR A 101 -7.37 8.98 -1.93
N VAL A 102 -6.85 10.15 -1.65
CA VAL A 102 -5.83 10.40 -0.61
C VAL A 102 -6.32 11.47 0.35
N GLY A 103 -6.01 11.33 1.63
CA GLY A 103 -6.38 12.30 2.65
C GLY A 103 -5.82 11.94 4.03
N LYS A 104 -6.12 12.77 5.03
CA LYS A 104 -5.78 12.48 6.43
C LYS A 104 -6.43 11.17 6.85
N ILE A 105 -5.64 10.24 7.39
CA ILE A 105 -6.14 8.98 7.90
C ILE A 105 -6.27 9.02 9.43
N GLU A 106 -7.44 8.63 9.91
CA GLU A 106 -7.71 8.38 11.32
C GLU A 106 -8.49 7.06 11.43
N HIS A 107 -8.06 6.15 12.32
CA HIS A 107 -8.72 4.86 12.56
C HIS A 107 -9.07 4.08 11.28
N ASN A 108 -8.14 4.03 10.32
CA ASN A 108 -8.31 3.40 9.00
C ASN A 108 -9.45 3.99 8.14
N ILE A 109 -9.84 5.22 8.39
CA ILE A 109 -10.83 5.95 7.63
C ILE A 109 -10.22 7.27 7.15
N ILE A 110 -10.51 7.67 5.92
CA ILE A 110 -10.27 9.03 5.44
C ILE A 110 -11.57 9.81 5.64
N GLU A 111 -11.54 10.79 6.54
CA GLU A 111 -12.71 11.61 6.82
C GLU A 111 -13.04 12.54 5.66
N ASN A 112 -12.01 13.26 5.17
CA ASN A 112 -12.11 14.15 4.03
C ASN A 112 -11.05 13.78 3.01
N THR A 113 -11.47 13.51 1.77
CA THR A 113 -10.55 13.25 0.66
C THR A 113 -9.94 14.56 0.20
N SER A 114 -8.63 14.70 0.34
CA SER A 114 -7.90 15.89 -0.12
C SER A 114 -7.53 15.79 -1.60
N LEU A 115 -7.33 14.57 -2.09
CA LEU A 115 -7.07 14.25 -3.50
C LEU A 115 -8.10 13.29 -4.03
N SER A 116 -8.67 13.61 -5.16
CA SER A 116 -9.45 12.69 -5.98
C SER A 116 -8.58 12.04 -7.05
N GLU A 117 -9.19 11.16 -7.85
CA GLU A 117 -8.50 10.30 -8.81
C GLU A 117 -7.64 11.04 -9.84
N LYS A 118 -7.98 12.29 -10.14
CA LYS A 118 -7.36 13.08 -11.22
C LYS A 118 -6.50 14.25 -10.73
N ASP A 119 -6.45 14.48 -9.44
CA ASP A 119 -5.73 15.63 -8.89
C ASP A 119 -4.24 15.31 -8.72
N GLU A 120 -3.36 16.24 -9.10
CA GLU A 120 -1.90 16.12 -9.00
C GLU A 120 -1.36 16.80 -7.74
N ASP A 121 -1.89 17.97 -7.42
CA ASP A 121 -1.45 18.77 -6.28
C ASP A 121 -2.53 18.91 -5.23
N PHE A 122 -2.13 18.97 -3.98
CA PHE A 122 -3.06 19.25 -2.90
C PHE A 122 -2.40 19.85 -1.67
N MET A 123 -3.22 20.59 -0.92
CA MET A 123 -2.82 21.16 0.36
C MET A 123 -3.53 20.43 1.50
N MET A 124 -2.81 20.22 2.58
CA MET A 124 -3.36 19.68 3.83
C MET A 124 -2.98 20.57 5.00
N VAL A 125 -3.92 20.66 5.96
CA VAL A 125 -3.69 21.34 7.23
C VAL A 125 -3.33 20.31 8.29
N ILE A 126 -2.21 20.50 8.98
CA ILE A 126 -1.67 19.59 9.97
C ILE A 126 -1.72 20.25 11.33
N THR A 127 -2.42 19.64 12.26
CA THR A 127 -2.58 20.13 13.64
C THR A 127 -1.63 19.44 14.61
N GLU A 128 -1.06 18.30 14.23
CA GLU A 128 -0.16 17.51 15.07
C GLU A 128 0.80 16.67 14.22
N LEU A 129 1.94 16.31 14.79
CA LEU A 129 2.92 15.36 14.24
C LEU A 129 3.17 14.23 15.26
N PRO A 130 3.30 12.99 14.83
CA PRO A 130 3.32 12.52 13.44
C PRO A 130 1.95 12.56 12.75
N PHE A 131 1.93 12.96 11.48
CA PHE A 131 0.73 13.08 10.67
C PHE A 131 0.70 11.96 9.62
N ARG A 132 -0.44 11.27 9.47
CA ARG A 132 -0.60 10.14 8.56
C ARG A 132 -1.44 10.51 7.36
N VAL A 133 -0.90 10.21 6.17
CA VAL A 133 -1.60 10.34 4.90
C VAL A 133 -2.07 8.96 4.47
N GLY A 134 -3.38 8.80 4.41
CA GLY A 134 -4.01 7.55 4.01
C GLY A 134 -4.46 7.56 2.55
N PHE A 135 -4.69 6.39 2.01
CA PHE A 135 -5.21 6.19 0.67
C PHE A 135 -6.33 5.15 0.66
N LYS A 136 -7.21 5.25 -0.33
CA LYS A 136 -8.25 4.27 -0.63
C LYS A 136 -8.55 4.22 -2.12
N LYS A 137 -9.06 3.09 -2.59
CA LYS A 137 -9.43 2.89 -3.99
C LYS A 137 -10.80 3.48 -4.33
N LEU A 138 -11.76 3.37 -3.41
CA LEU A 138 -13.14 3.78 -3.62
C LEU A 138 -13.51 4.94 -2.70
N LEU A 139 -14.35 5.85 -3.21
CA LEU A 139 -14.78 7.04 -2.47
C LEU A 139 -15.73 6.74 -1.30
N SER A 140 -16.31 5.54 -1.24
CA SER A 140 -17.22 5.15 -0.15
C SER A 140 -16.64 5.47 1.23
N LYS A 141 -17.44 6.09 2.10
CA LYS A 141 -17.03 6.45 3.48
C LYS A 141 -16.57 5.23 4.27
N ASN A 142 -17.23 4.11 4.10
CA ASN A 142 -16.94 2.87 4.83
C ASN A 142 -15.84 2.01 4.19
N TYR A 143 -15.26 2.45 3.07
CA TYR A 143 -14.15 1.74 2.47
C TYR A 143 -12.89 1.98 3.29
N PRO A 144 -12.21 0.93 3.77
CA PRO A 144 -11.06 1.09 4.64
C PRO A 144 -9.92 1.81 3.92
N ALA A 145 -9.37 2.80 4.58
CA ALA A 145 -8.16 3.47 4.14
C ALA A 145 -6.93 2.78 4.72
N ARG A 146 -5.81 2.91 4.03
CA ARG A 146 -4.51 2.43 4.48
C ARG A 146 -3.54 3.58 4.59
N ASN A 147 -2.61 3.48 5.51
CA ASN A 147 -1.54 4.46 5.67
C ASN A 147 -0.58 4.38 4.47
N LEU A 148 -0.39 5.48 3.77
CA LEU A 148 0.49 5.58 2.61
C LEU A 148 1.80 6.26 2.97
N TYR A 149 1.72 7.42 3.63
CA TYR A 149 2.87 8.19 4.10
C TYR A 149 2.67 8.63 5.54
N THR A 150 3.80 8.83 6.20
CA THR A 150 3.87 9.49 7.51
C THR A 150 4.78 10.70 7.40
N LEU A 151 4.28 11.85 7.86
CA LEU A 151 5.07 13.06 8.04
C LEU A 151 5.43 13.20 9.52
N ASP A 152 6.70 13.35 9.82
CA ASP A 152 7.21 13.56 11.16
C ASP A 152 8.42 14.49 11.15
N PHE A 153 8.90 14.90 12.31
CA PHE A 153 10.16 15.65 12.43
C PHE A 153 11.37 14.83 12.02
N ASN A 154 12.22 15.42 11.19
CA ASN A 154 13.51 14.83 10.82
C ASN A 154 14.59 15.29 11.81
N LYS A 155 14.63 14.65 12.97
CA LYS A 155 15.56 15.02 14.05
C LYS A 155 17.01 14.90 13.62
N ASP A 156 17.34 13.91 12.77
CA ASP A 156 18.70 13.69 12.29
C ASP A 156 19.16 14.89 11.43
N ALA A 157 18.35 15.31 10.46
CA ALA A 157 18.67 16.46 9.63
C ALA A 157 18.67 17.81 10.42
N MET A 158 17.84 17.92 11.44
CA MET A 158 17.88 19.08 12.35
C MET A 158 19.18 19.06 13.14
N PHE A 159 19.59 17.91 13.67
CA PHE A 159 20.83 17.79 14.44
C PHE A 159 22.07 18.06 13.59
N GLU A 160 22.12 17.54 12.36
CA GLU A 160 23.21 17.84 11.41
C GLU A 160 23.39 19.35 11.17
N LYS A 161 22.29 20.12 11.15
CA LYS A 161 22.34 21.57 10.93
C LYS A 161 22.64 22.39 12.19
N LEU A 162 22.11 21.95 13.34
CA LEU A 162 22.16 22.75 14.58
C LEU A 162 23.28 22.31 15.51
N GLY A 163 23.79 21.09 15.36
CA GLY A 163 24.92 20.55 16.11
C GLY A 163 24.65 20.20 17.57
N GLU A 164 23.50 20.58 18.13
CA GLU A 164 23.22 20.45 19.55
C GLU A 164 21.76 20.02 19.78
N GLN A 165 21.56 19.02 20.63
CA GLN A 165 20.24 18.44 20.89
C GLN A 165 19.22 19.45 21.47
N HIS A 166 19.65 20.31 22.37
CA HIS A 166 18.75 21.32 22.96
C HIS A 166 18.25 22.34 21.92
N LYS A 167 19.04 22.66 20.89
CA LYS A 167 18.60 23.52 19.77
C LYS A 167 17.57 22.81 18.89
N VAL A 168 17.72 21.51 18.70
CA VAL A 168 16.73 20.69 18.01
C VAL A 168 15.40 20.67 18.75
N ASP A 169 15.44 20.43 20.06
CA ASP A 169 14.24 20.37 20.90
C ASP A 169 13.53 21.74 20.94
N ASN A 170 14.29 22.83 21.03
CA ASN A 170 13.74 24.20 20.98
C ASN A 170 13.13 24.51 19.61
N LEU A 171 13.73 24.07 18.52
CA LEU A 171 13.17 24.24 17.17
C LEU A 171 11.86 23.46 17.00
N ILE A 172 11.83 22.21 17.45
CA ILE A 172 10.60 21.40 17.44
C ILE A 172 9.51 22.06 18.25
N PHE A 173 9.83 22.59 19.43
CA PHE A 173 8.88 23.30 20.26
C PHE A 173 8.31 24.54 19.54
N LYS A 174 9.15 25.38 18.94
CA LYS A 174 8.72 26.53 18.14
C LYS A 174 7.81 26.16 16.98
N ILE A 175 8.16 25.09 16.23
CA ILE A 175 7.32 24.63 15.14
C ILE A 175 5.96 24.14 15.66
N ARG A 176 5.92 23.46 16.81
CA ARG A 176 4.64 23.07 17.44
C ARG A 176 3.79 24.25 17.87
N GLU A 177 4.40 25.33 18.37
CA GLU A 177 3.68 26.58 18.72
C GLU A 177 3.13 27.29 17.47
N SER A 178 3.78 27.15 16.31
CA SER A 178 3.33 27.72 15.03
C SER A 178 2.31 26.86 14.27
N MET A 179 1.78 25.80 14.89
CA MET A 179 0.71 24.99 14.28
C MET A 179 -0.61 25.78 14.26
N PRO A 180 -1.52 25.50 13.32
CA PRO A 180 -1.45 24.45 12.31
C PRO A 180 -0.46 24.74 11.17
N LEU A 181 0.19 23.70 10.67
CA LEU A 181 1.01 23.79 9.47
C LEU A 181 0.16 23.52 8.22
N LYS A 182 0.47 24.20 7.14
CA LYS A 182 -0.04 23.87 5.80
C LYS A 182 1.06 23.15 5.03
N ILE A 183 0.76 22.01 4.44
CA ILE A 183 1.68 21.27 3.57
C ILE A 183 1.13 21.23 2.16
N GLU A 184 2.02 21.41 1.21
CA GLU A 184 1.74 21.19 -0.20
C GLU A 184 2.42 19.88 -0.63
N ILE A 185 1.65 19.01 -1.29
CA ILE A 185 2.10 17.71 -1.76
C ILE A 185 1.75 17.57 -3.24
N ASN A 186 2.72 17.10 -4.02
CA ASN A 186 2.55 16.75 -5.42
C ASN A 186 2.43 15.22 -5.57
N ARG A 187 1.57 14.77 -6.47
CA ARG A 187 1.38 13.37 -6.84
C ARG A 187 1.75 13.13 -8.30
N ASP A 188 2.62 12.16 -8.52
CA ASP A 188 3.07 11.74 -9.85
C ASP A 188 2.01 10.81 -10.51
N LEU A 189 1.03 11.39 -11.18
CA LEU A 189 -0.03 10.62 -11.86
C LEU A 189 0.47 9.84 -13.07
N GLU A 190 1.49 10.34 -13.74
CA GLU A 190 2.01 9.74 -14.98
C GLU A 190 2.74 8.42 -14.71
N ASN A 191 3.54 8.39 -13.62
CA ASN A 191 4.40 7.24 -13.32
C ASN A 191 3.82 6.34 -12.22
N CYS A 192 3.32 6.94 -11.13
CA CYS A 192 2.86 6.18 -9.97
C CYS A 192 1.96 7.02 -9.06
N LYS A 193 0.69 6.70 -8.98
CA LYS A 193 -0.29 7.39 -8.12
C LYS A 193 0.04 7.33 -6.62
N GLU A 194 0.82 6.35 -6.20
CA GLU A 194 1.31 6.20 -4.83
C GLU A 194 2.50 7.10 -4.52
N LYS A 195 3.14 7.67 -5.52
CA LYS A 195 4.30 8.54 -5.32
C LYS A 195 3.84 9.95 -4.99
N LEU A 196 4.04 10.31 -3.73
CA LEU A 196 3.76 11.65 -3.21
C LEU A 196 5.09 12.33 -2.84
N THR A 197 5.19 13.61 -3.14
CA THR A 197 6.38 14.43 -2.84
C THR A 197 5.97 15.66 -2.06
N LEU A 198 6.61 15.90 -0.92
CA LEU A 198 6.41 17.11 -0.13
C LEU A 198 7.07 18.30 -0.85
N VAL A 199 6.26 19.25 -1.27
CA VAL A 199 6.69 20.45 -2.00
C VAL A 199 7.07 21.55 -1.02
N GLU A 200 6.15 21.93 -0.15
CA GLU A 200 6.31 23.03 0.79
C GLU A 200 5.64 22.75 2.14
N VAL A 201 6.15 23.40 3.17
CA VAL A 201 5.57 23.42 4.51
C VAL A 201 5.55 24.87 4.97
N THR A 202 4.38 25.38 5.33
CA THR A 202 4.22 26.74 5.89
C THR A 202 3.59 26.69 7.28
N ASP A 203 3.91 27.68 8.10
CA ASP A 203 3.31 27.81 9.42
C ASP A 203 1.96 28.56 9.38
N ASN A 204 1.38 28.83 10.54
CA ASN A 204 0.10 29.54 10.69
C ASN A 204 0.16 31.01 10.24
N GLU A 205 1.36 31.60 10.15
CA GLU A 205 1.60 32.97 9.68
C GLU A 205 2.02 33.00 8.18
N GLU A 206 1.93 31.86 7.50
CA GLU A 206 2.33 31.68 6.10
C GLU A 206 3.84 31.79 5.82
N ASN A 207 4.68 31.70 6.88
CA ASN A 207 6.11 31.63 6.70
C ASN A 207 6.53 30.23 6.22
N SER A 208 7.36 30.17 5.17
CA SER A 208 7.88 28.91 4.66
C SER A 208 8.89 28.30 5.63
N LEU A 209 8.66 27.05 6.03
CA LEU A 209 9.55 26.28 6.88
C LEU A 209 10.49 25.42 6.04
N ASN A 210 11.70 25.20 6.55
CA ASN A 210 12.65 24.34 5.84
C ASN A 210 12.15 22.90 5.79
N LYS A 211 11.79 22.43 4.60
CA LYS A 211 11.25 21.06 4.39
C LYS A 211 12.19 19.94 4.85
N SER A 212 13.52 20.19 4.94
CA SER A 212 14.44 19.18 5.47
C SER A 212 14.27 18.88 6.95
N TYR A 213 13.54 19.72 7.68
CA TYR A 213 13.19 19.48 9.07
C TYR A 213 12.05 18.48 9.23
N PHE A 214 11.42 18.10 8.11
CA PHE A 214 10.33 17.14 8.07
C PHE A 214 10.75 15.90 7.28
N LYS A 215 10.36 14.74 7.77
CA LYS A 215 10.54 13.45 7.10
C LYS A 215 9.19 12.99 6.59
N PHE A 216 9.01 13.05 5.27
CA PHE A 216 7.83 12.53 4.59
C PHE A 216 8.14 11.12 4.11
N GLN A 217 7.76 10.13 4.90
CA GLN A 217 8.17 8.75 4.73
C GLN A 217 7.07 7.91 4.10
N PHE A 218 7.40 7.24 2.99
CA PHE A 218 6.53 6.23 2.39
C PHE A 218 6.47 4.99 3.28
N ASN A 219 5.27 4.56 3.61
CA ASN A 219 5.03 3.39 4.44
C ASN A 219 4.93 2.14 3.56
N THR A 220 5.73 1.13 3.86
CA THR A 220 5.76 -0.17 3.19
C THR A 220 5.33 -1.27 4.13
N LEU A 221 5.06 -2.48 3.61
CA LEU A 221 4.63 -3.64 4.41
C LEU A 221 5.74 -4.25 5.29
N LYS A 222 6.92 -3.66 5.35
CA LYS A 222 8.05 -4.21 6.07
C LYS A 222 8.33 -3.39 7.33
N ASP A 223 8.21 -4.00 8.49
CA ASP A 223 8.71 -3.41 9.72
C ASP A 223 10.22 -3.64 9.91
N ILE A 224 10.78 -3.05 10.97
CA ILE A 224 12.20 -3.18 11.34
C ILE A 224 12.60 -4.65 11.58
N LYS A 225 11.66 -5.51 11.94
CA LYS A 225 11.88 -6.94 12.22
C LYS A 225 11.72 -7.82 10.98
N GLY A 226 11.39 -7.25 9.83
CA GLY A 226 11.22 -7.98 8.59
C GLY A 226 9.90 -8.71 8.43
N TYR A 227 8.94 -8.52 9.33
CA TYR A 227 7.59 -9.05 9.23
C TYR A 227 6.68 -8.13 8.45
N TRP A 228 5.72 -8.74 7.75
CA TRP A 228 4.64 -8.02 7.10
C TRP A 228 3.59 -7.63 8.14
N LEU A 229 3.45 -6.35 8.39
CA LEU A 229 2.38 -5.83 9.22
C LEU A 229 1.18 -5.52 8.33
N ASP A 230 0.04 -6.12 8.67
CA ASP A 230 -1.25 -5.83 7.99
C ASP A 230 -1.76 -4.40 8.30
N GLU A 231 -1.08 -3.68 9.16
CA GLU A 231 -1.44 -2.35 9.63
C GLU A 231 -1.10 -1.25 8.62
N GLY A 232 -0.42 -1.57 7.53
CA GLY A 232 -0.13 -0.63 6.44
C GLY A 232 0.97 0.38 6.75
N GLU A 233 1.77 0.18 7.78
CA GLU A 233 2.97 0.98 8.03
C GLU A 233 4.20 0.31 7.43
N PHE A 234 4.80 0.95 6.44
CA PHE A 234 5.96 0.40 5.73
C PHE A 234 7.09 1.40 5.73
N ILE A 235 8.28 0.94 6.08
CA ILE A 235 9.51 1.73 6.00
C ILE A 235 10.37 1.14 4.89
N LEU A 236 10.47 1.85 3.75
CA LEU A 236 11.50 1.59 2.77
C LEU A 236 12.81 2.20 3.28
N LYS A 237 13.79 1.36 3.63
CA LYS A 237 15.18 1.81 3.63
C LYS A 237 15.65 1.82 2.17
N VAL A 238 15.82 3.01 1.62
CA VAL A 238 16.55 3.23 0.38
C VAL A 238 18.04 3.17 0.69
#